data_3a139ef76742546803a6242c8b747296
#
_entry.id   3a139ef76742546803a6242c8b747296
#
_cell.length_a   1.000
_cell.length_b   1.000
_cell.length_c   1.000
_cell.angle_alpha   90.00
_cell.angle_beta   90.00
_cell.angle_gamma   90.00
#
_symmetry.space_group_name_H-M   'P 1'
#
loop_
_entity.id
_entity.type
_entity.pdbx_description
1 polymer ?
#
loop_
_entity_poly.entity_id
_entity_poly.type
_entity_poly.pdbx_seq_one_letter_code
_entity_poly.pdbx_strand_id
1 'polypeptide(L)'
;MLKLDGATVRFRQRAALDAVDLEVADHETVCVLGPSGSGKSTLLRVVAGLQPLDAGRVLLGGADQAGVPVHKRGLGLMFQDHQLFPQRDVAGNVAFGLRMRGASRAEQAARVGELLDLVGLTGAQRRAVAALSGGEQQRVALARALAPSPRLLMLDEPLGQLDRTLRERLVVELRSLFGRLGTTVLAVTHDQGEAFALADRVVVMRDGRITQTGTPLEVWQRPASEFVARFLGFENVVPATVTGTLAATPWGKVPVPSGSPQGEARLLVRPGGVRLVPARDGLPCEVVSRTFRGNHVALRLRPGAGPLLEAECELSASPEPGDAVGVAFAAGGVVVLGEE
;
A
#
# COMPACT_ATOMS: atom_id res chain seq x y z
N MET A 1 17.00 -2.51 -10.98
CA MET A 1 16.64 -3.93 -11.13
C MET A 1 15.49 -4.15 -12.12
N LEU A 2 14.29 -3.71 -11.86
CA LEU A 2 13.14 -3.74 -12.76
C LEU A 2 12.89 -2.34 -13.34
N LYS A 3 12.55 -2.27 -14.65
CA LYS A 3 12.03 -1.05 -15.29
C LYS A 3 10.88 -1.41 -16.21
N LEU A 4 9.77 -0.73 -16.04
CA LEU A 4 8.68 -0.63 -17.00
C LEU A 4 8.83 0.69 -17.74
N ASP A 5 8.70 0.66 -19.05
CA ASP A 5 8.86 1.81 -19.94
C ASP A 5 7.62 1.87 -20.85
N GLY A 6 6.71 2.78 -20.54
CA GLY A 6 5.45 2.99 -21.23
C GLY A 6 4.53 1.76 -21.27
N ALA A 7 4.54 0.93 -20.22
CA ALA A 7 3.83 -0.34 -20.20
C ALA A 7 2.32 -0.13 -20.35
N THR A 8 1.75 -0.68 -21.44
CA THR A 8 0.33 -0.53 -21.77
C THR A 8 -0.30 -1.91 -21.97
N VAL A 9 -1.46 -2.13 -21.35
CA VAL A 9 -2.30 -3.31 -21.52
C VAL A 9 -3.75 -2.90 -21.66
N ARG A 10 -4.42 -3.39 -22.68
CA ARG A 10 -5.83 -3.11 -22.97
C ARG A 10 -6.67 -4.39 -22.96
N PHE A 11 -7.78 -4.34 -22.28
CA PHE A 11 -8.81 -5.38 -22.37
C PHE A 11 -10.03 -4.78 -23.06
N ARG A 12 -10.27 -5.17 -24.31
CA ARG A 12 -11.30 -4.57 -25.19
C ARG A 12 -11.05 -3.06 -25.33
N GLN A 13 -11.94 -2.20 -24.78
CA GLN A 13 -11.84 -0.74 -24.87
C GLN A 13 -11.25 -0.09 -23.62
N ARG A 14 -10.95 -0.86 -22.54
CA ARG A 14 -10.44 -0.33 -21.28
C ARG A 14 -8.95 -0.61 -21.16
N ALA A 15 -8.17 0.42 -20.89
CA ALA A 15 -6.78 0.26 -20.50
C ALA A 15 -6.70 -0.23 -19.04
N ALA A 16 -6.07 -1.38 -18.84
CA ALA A 16 -5.75 -1.88 -17.50
C ALA A 16 -4.39 -1.34 -17.01
N LEU A 17 -3.48 -1.08 -17.95
CA LEU A 17 -2.28 -0.26 -17.77
C LEU A 17 -2.23 0.74 -18.94
N ASP A 18 -1.91 1.99 -18.65
CA ASP A 18 -1.89 3.06 -19.62
C ASP A 18 -0.57 3.84 -19.50
N ALA A 19 0.38 3.50 -20.37
CA ALA A 19 1.73 4.07 -20.42
C ALA A 19 2.42 4.14 -19.04
N VAL A 20 2.44 3.02 -18.32
CA VAL A 20 3.02 2.96 -16.97
C VAL A 20 4.53 2.92 -17.02
N ASP A 21 5.16 3.91 -16.39
CA ASP A 21 6.59 3.97 -16.12
C ASP A 21 6.85 3.64 -14.63
N LEU A 22 7.66 2.62 -14.37
CA LEU A 22 8.02 2.21 -13.01
C LEU A 22 9.45 1.68 -12.98
N GLU A 23 10.24 2.17 -12.06
CA GLU A 23 11.56 1.61 -11.77
C GLU A 23 11.58 1.05 -10.35
N VAL A 24 12.24 -0.11 -10.17
CA VAL A 24 12.53 -0.71 -8.86
C VAL A 24 14.04 -0.95 -8.80
N ALA A 25 14.70 -0.38 -7.82
CA ALA A 25 16.14 -0.55 -7.62
C ALA A 25 16.49 -1.96 -7.10
N ASP A 26 17.76 -2.32 -7.14
CA ASP A 26 18.22 -3.53 -6.47
C ASP A 26 18.02 -3.40 -4.96
N HIS A 27 17.54 -4.46 -4.32
CA HIS A 27 17.30 -4.55 -2.86
C HIS A 27 16.22 -3.60 -2.33
N GLU A 28 15.43 -2.98 -3.20
CA GLU A 28 14.32 -2.10 -2.84
C GLU A 28 13.03 -2.90 -2.69
N THR A 29 12.23 -2.54 -1.68
CA THR A 29 10.85 -3.00 -1.51
C THR A 29 9.90 -1.90 -1.98
N VAL A 30 9.23 -2.14 -3.10
CA VAL A 30 8.20 -1.23 -3.65
C VAL A 30 6.83 -1.85 -3.44
N CYS A 31 5.91 -1.09 -2.82
CA CYS A 31 4.51 -1.47 -2.71
C CYS A 31 3.63 -0.62 -3.62
N VAL A 32 2.84 -1.29 -4.45
CA VAL A 32 1.85 -0.63 -5.32
C VAL A 32 0.49 -0.67 -4.64
N LEU A 33 -0.04 0.51 -4.35
CA LEU A 33 -1.34 0.75 -3.75
C LEU A 33 -2.36 1.22 -4.78
N GLY A 34 -3.62 1.00 -4.52
CA GLY A 34 -4.73 1.53 -5.32
C GLY A 34 -6.03 0.77 -5.10
N PRO A 35 -7.16 1.33 -5.50
CA PRO A 35 -8.46 0.67 -5.40
C PRO A 35 -8.52 -0.61 -6.26
N SER A 36 -9.55 -1.42 -6.05
CA SER A 36 -9.83 -2.58 -6.90
C SER A 36 -10.02 -2.13 -8.35
N GLY A 37 -9.40 -2.85 -9.29
CA GLY A 37 -9.47 -2.51 -10.71
C GLY A 37 -8.51 -1.41 -11.18
N SER A 38 -7.61 -0.90 -10.34
CA SER A 38 -6.61 0.12 -10.73
C SER A 38 -5.46 -0.40 -11.61
N GLY A 39 -5.35 -1.71 -11.84
CA GLY A 39 -4.32 -2.31 -12.70
C GLY A 39 -3.19 -3.05 -11.98
N LYS A 40 -3.15 -3.06 -10.64
CA LYS A 40 -2.06 -3.65 -9.83
C LYS A 40 -1.72 -5.10 -10.19
N SER A 41 -2.71 -5.99 -10.18
CA SER A 41 -2.48 -7.42 -10.50
C SER A 41 -2.13 -7.60 -11.99
N THR A 42 -2.60 -6.72 -12.89
CA THR A 42 -2.17 -6.70 -14.29
C THR A 42 -0.70 -6.32 -14.40
N LEU A 43 -0.25 -5.33 -13.64
CA LEU A 43 1.16 -4.93 -13.55
C LEU A 43 2.04 -6.10 -13.13
N LEU A 44 1.69 -6.83 -12.05
CA LEU A 44 2.42 -8.03 -11.64
C LEU A 44 2.46 -9.10 -12.74
N ARG A 45 1.31 -9.37 -13.40
CA ARG A 45 1.23 -10.36 -14.48
C ARG A 45 2.09 -9.99 -15.70
N VAL A 46 2.18 -8.70 -16.03
CA VAL A 46 3.06 -8.19 -17.09
C VAL A 46 4.52 -8.43 -16.74
N VAL A 47 4.94 -8.05 -15.54
CA VAL A 47 6.32 -8.28 -15.07
C VAL A 47 6.65 -9.77 -15.06
N ALA A 48 5.71 -10.61 -14.60
CA ALA A 48 5.86 -12.06 -14.61
C ALA A 48 5.94 -12.67 -16.02
N GLY A 49 5.43 -11.97 -17.05
CA GLY A 49 5.29 -12.50 -18.41
C GLY A 49 4.07 -13.38 -18.61
N LEU A 50 3.10 -13.27 -17.69
CA LEU A 50 1.80 -13.96 -17.75
C LEU A 50 0.76 -13.17 -18.58
N GLN A 51 1.00 -11.88 -18.77
CA GLN A 51 0.19 -10.99 -19.60
C GLN A 51 1.10 -10.27 -20.59
N PRO A 52 0.87 -10.38 -21.90
CA PRO A 52 1.61 -9.61 -22.89
C PRO A 52 1.26 -8.13 -22.80
N LEU A 53 2.22 -7.27 -23.18
CA LEU A 53 2.00 -5.85 -23.40
C LEU A 53 1.41 -5.60 -24.78
N ASP A 54 0.55 -4.58 -24.90
CA ASP A 54 0.11 -4.01 -26.19
C ASP A 54 1.12 -2.96 -26.67
N ALA A 55 1.78 -2.23 -25.74
CA ALA A 55 2.87 -1.29 -26.02
C ALA A 55 3.80 -1.15 -24.81
N GLY A 56 4.99 -0.60 -25.04
CA GLY A 56 6.02 -0.45 -24.03
C GLY A 56 6.86 -1.72 -23.85
N ARG A 57 7.65 -1.78 -22.78
CA ARG A 57 8.57 -2.90 -22.51
C ARG A 57 8.82 -3.13 -21.02
N VAL A 58 9.28 -4.33 -20.70
CA VAL A 58 9.73 -4.75 -19.36
C VAL A 58 11.20 -5.06 -19.44
N LEU A 59 12.00 -4.41 -18.62
CA LEU A 59 13.43 -4.65 -18.50
C LEU A 59 13.74 -5.24 -17.10
N LEU A 60 14.51 -6.33 -17.06
CA LEU A 60 15.04 -6.93 -15.83
C LEU A 60 16.57 -6.95 -15.89
N GLY A 61 17.22 -6.22 -14.97
CA GLY A 61 18.67 -6.05 -15.01
C GLY A 61 19.17 -5.44 -16.32
N GLY A 62 18.38 -4.53 -16.90
CA GLY A 62 18.65 -3.88 -18.19
C GLY A 62 18.30 -4.71 -19.43
N ALA A 63 17.98 -6.01 -19.28
CA ALA A 63 17.64 -6.90 -20.41
C ALA A 63 16.11 -6.88 -20.67
N ASP A 64 15.73 -6.69 -21.93
CA ASP A 64 14.34 -6.76 -22.37
C ASP A 64 13.78 -8.17 -22.19
N GLN A 65 12.57 -8.24 -21.64
CA GLN A 65 11.88 -9.49 -21.35
C GLN A 65 10.88 -9.91 -22.43
N ALA A 66 10.83 -9.21 -23.55
CA ALA A 66 10.01 -9.60 -24.70
C ALA A 66 10.37 -11.02 -25.16
N GLY A 67 9.37 -11.90 -25.27
CA GLY A 67 9.57 -13.30 -25.68
C GLY A 67 10.29 -14.20 -24.66
N VAL A 68 10.75 -13.68 -23.51
CA VAL A 68 11.37 -14.50 -22.46
C VAL A 68 10.29 -15.28 -21.72
N PRO A 69 10.32 -16.64 -21.72
CA PRO A 69 9.33 -17.44 -21.01
C PRO A 69 9.37 -17.19 -19.49
N VAL A 70 8.20 -17.27 -18.84
CA VAL A 70 8.01 -17.00 -17.39
C VAL A 70 9.08 -17.69 -16.53
N HIS A 71 9.30 -19.00 -16.74
CA HIS A 71 10.24 -19.80 -15.94
C HIS A 71 11.72 -19.42 -16.12
N LYS A 72 12.06 -18.64 -17.15
CA LYS A 72 13.44 -18.17 -17.42
C LYS A 72 13.69 -16.75 -16.90
N ARG A 73 12.65 -16.02 -16.46
CA ARG A 73 12.80 -14.65 -15.94
C ARG A 73 13.48 -14.55 -14.57
N GLY A 74 13.61 -15.68 -13.85
CA GLY A 74 14.26 -15.71 -12.53
C GLY A 74 13.47 -15.00 -11.44
N LEU A 75 12.15 -14.98 -11.55
CA LEU A 75 11.22 -14.31 -10.64
C LEU A 75 10.63 -15.29 -9.64
N GLY A 76 10.29 -14.80 -8.44
CA GLY A 76 9.40 -15.45 -7.47
C GLY A 76 8.05 -14.76 -7.50
N LEU A 77 6.97 -15.52 -7.57
CA LEU A 77 5.62 -14.98 -7.55
C LEU A 77 4.79 -15.70 -6.50
N MET A 78 4.15 -14.92 -5.64
CA MET A 78 3.13 -15.37 -4.70
C MET A 78 1.79 -14.75 -5.09
N PHE A 79 0.80 -15.59 -5.37
CA PHE A 79 -0.57 -15.19 -5.68
C PHE A 79 -1.41 -15.01 -4.41
N GLN A 80 -2.45 -14.22 -4.50
CA GLN A 80 -3.38 -13.92 -3.41
C GLN A 80 -4.02 -15.16 -2.77
N ASP A 81 -4.34 -16.19 -3.55
CA ASP A 81 -4.93 -17.46 -3.12
C ASP A 81 -3.88 -18.52 -2.76
N HIS A 82 -2.62 -18.10 -2.58
CA HIS A 82 -1.43 -18.90 -2.25
C HIS A 82 -1.10 -20.03 -3.25
N GLN A 83 -2.08 -20.60 -3.94
CA GLN A 83 -1.96 -21.67 -4.95
C GLN A 83 -0.97 -22.79 -4.55
N LEU A 84 -1.08 -23.25 -3.29
CA LEU A 84 -0.29 -24.39 -2.84
C LEU A 84 -0.77 -25.68 -3.52
N PHE A 85 0.15 -26.60 -3.77
CA PHE A 85 -0.16 -27.90 -4.34
C PHE A 85 -0.76 -28.81 -3.25
N PRO A 86 -2.06 -29.10 -3.27
CA PRO A 86 -2.73 -29.82 -2.16
C PRO A 86 -2.28 -31.28 -2.04
N GLN A 87 -1.78 -31.87 -3.12
CA GLN A 87 -1.26 -33.23 -3.17
C GLN A 87 0.20 -33.36 -2.68
N ARG A 88 0.83 -32.26 -2.26
CA ARG A 88 2.18 -32.22 -1.72
C ARG A 88 2.16 -31.77 -0.27
N ASP A 89 3.10 -32.25 0.51
CA ASP A 89 3.37 -31.74 1.84
C ASP A 89 4.06 -30.33 1.77
N VAL A 90 4.31 -29.76 2.92
CA VAL A 90 4.99 -28.45 3.04
C VAL A 90 6.35 -28.46 2.36
N ALA A 91 7.18 -29.48 2.63
CA ALA A 91 8.50 -29.59 2.01
C ALA A 91 8.41 -29.72 0.49
N GLY A 92 7.47 -30.52 -0.01
CA GLY A 92 7.24 -30.72 -1.44
C GLY A 92 6.74 -29.46 -2.16
N ASN A 93 6.00 -28.59 -1.46
CA ASN A 93 5.60 -27.27 -1.94
C ASN A 93 6.82 -26.34 -2.06
N VAL A 94 7.57 -26.17 -0.97
CA VAL A 94 8.73 -25.25 -0.91
C VAL A 94 9.82 -25.69 -1.89
N ALA A 95 10.12 -27.01 -1.97
CA ALA A 95 11.15 -27.55 -2.86
C ALA A 95 10.77 -27.51 -4.35
N PHE A 96 9.53 -27.17 -4.70
CA PHE A 96 9.06 -27.30 -6.09
C PHE A 96 9.94 -26.55 -7.09
N GLY A 97 10.21 -25.27 -6.84
CA GLY A 97 11.05 -24.45 -7.73
C GLY A 97 12.52 -24.92 -7.80
N LEU A 98 13.06 -25.41 -6.69
CA LEU A 98 14.40 -25.99 -6.61
C LEU A 98 14.52 -27.24 -7.49
N ARG A 99 13.50 -28.10 -7.42
CA ARG A 99 13.41 -29.32 -8.23
C ARG A 99 13.38 -29.02 -9.73
N MET A 100 12.61 -27.99 -10.11
CA MET A 100 12.55 -27.55 -11.51
C MET A 100 13.88 -27.01 -12.03
N ARG A 101 14.75 -26.51 -11.15
CA ARG A 101 16.11 -26.06 -11.47
C ARG A 101 17.15 -27.18 -11.39
N GLY A 102 16.78 -28.42 -11.10
CA GLY A 102 17.67 -29.56 -11.02
C GLY A 102 18.50 -29.63 -9.73
N ALA A 103 18.14 -28.93 -8.66
CA ALA A 103 18.83 -28.99 -7.38
C ALA A 103 18.81 -30.43 -6.83
N SER A 104 19.91 -30.86 -6.21
CA SER A 104 20.02 -32.16 -5.56
C SER A 104 19.06 -32.30 -4.37
N ARG A 105 18.80 -33.54 -3.96
CA ARG A 105 17.92 -33.77 -2.77
C ARG A 105 18.49 -33.16 -1.49
N ALA A 106 19.82 -33.15 -1.34
CA ALA A 106 20.49 -32.56 -0.20
C ALA A 106 20.31 -31.01 -0.17
N GLU A 107 20.54 -30.34 -1.30
CA GLU A 107 20.32 -28.90 -1.46
C GLU A 107 18.87 -28.53 -1.22
N GLN A 108 17.92 -29.31 -1.76
CA GLN A 108 16.50 -29.09 -1.52
C GLN A 108 16.17 -29.18 -0.02
N ALA A 109 16.64 -30.23 0.66
CA ALA A 109 16.35 -30.44 2.09
C ALA A 109 16.96 -29.31 2.95
N ALA A 110 18.19 -28.91 2.69
CA ALA A 110 18.87 -27.82 3.39
C ALA A 110 18.13 -26.49 3.21
N ARG A 111 17.80 -26.13 1.96
CA ARG A 111 17.10 -24.87 1.67
C ARG A 111 15.67 -24.82 2.19
N VAL A 112 14.95 -25.96 2.14
CA VAL A 112 13.61 -26.09 2.74
C VAL A 112 13.68 -25.89 4.25
N GLY A 113 14.64 -26.52 4.94
CA GLY A 113 14.84 -26.33 6.38
C GLY A 113 15.08 -24.87 6.73
N GLU A 114 16.07 -24.25 6.08
CA GLU A 114 16.38 -22.81 6.27
C GLU A 114 15.16 -21.91 6.10
N LEU A 115 14.39 -22.10 5.03
CA LEU A 115 13.24 -21.26 4.73
C LEU A 115 12.08 -21.50 5.68
N LEU A 116 11.84 -22.74 6.12
CA LEU A 116 10.79 -23.01 7.10
C LEU A 116 11.13 -22.44 8.47
N ASP A 117 12.39 -22.48 8.88
CA ASP A 117 12.86 -21.81 10.11
C ASP A 117 12.68 -20.29 9.98
N LEU A 118 13.02 -19.74 8.81
CA LEU A 118 12.91 -18.32 8.52
C LEU A 118 11.47 -17.80 8.60
N VAL A 119 10.48 -18.60 8.12
CA VAL A 119 9.06 -18.22 8.17
C VAL A 119 8.34 -18.74 9.44
N GLY A 120 9.07 -19.24 10.44
CA GLY A 120 8.52 -19.71 11.70
C GLY A 120 7.66 -20.96 11.59
N LEU A 121 8.03 -21.88 10.70
CA LEU A 121 7.38 -23.20 10.48
C LEU A 121 8.36 -24.36 10.67
N THR A 122 9.31 -24.21 11.59
CA THR A 122 10.27 -25.29 11.97
C THR A 122 9.55 -26.58 12.27
N GLY A 123 10.02 -27.69 11.69
CA GLY A 123 9.43 -29.02 11.91
C GLY A 123 8.15 -29.33 11.11
N ALA A 124 7.65 -28.38 10.30
CA ALA A 124 6.41 -28.54 9.55
C ALA A 124 6.57 -29.28 8.21
N GLN A 125 7.78 -29.76 7.85
CA GLN A 125 8.13 -30.30 6.54
C GLN A 125 7.15 -31.33 5.99
N ARG A 126 6.69 -32.26 6.86
CA ARG A 126 5.81 -33.39 6.49
C ARG A 126 4.32 -33.13 6.68
N ARG A 127 3.95 -31.92 7.10
CA ARG A 127 2.53 -31.57 7.29
C ARG A 127 1.83 -31.45 5.94
N ALA A 128 0.59 -31.97 5.88
CA ALA A 128 -0.27 -31.75 4.71
C ALA A 128 -0.73 -30.30 4.65
N VAL A 129 -0.79 -29.71 3.45
CA VAL A 129 -1.21 -28.32 3.24
C VAL A 129 -2.63 -28.06 3.77
N ALA A 130 -3.54 -29.05 3.62
CA ALA A 130 -4.92 -28.95 4.09
C ALA A 130 -5.05 -28.88 5.64
N ALA A 131 -4.00 -29.25 6.38
CA ALA A 131 -3.95 -29.18 7.84
C ALA A 131 -3.35 -27.86 8.36
N LEU A 132 -3.02 -26.94 7.47
CA LEU A 132 -2.44 -25.65 7.81
C LEU A 132 -3.53 -24.58 7.96
N SER A 133 -3.36 -23.66 8.92
CA SER A 133 -4.13 -22.42 8.96
C SER A 133 -3.84 -21.53 7.75
N GLY A 134 -4.70 -20.55 7.44
CA GLY A 134 -4.48 -19.62 6.32
C GLY A 134 -3.14 -18.89 6.42
N GLY A 135 -2.75 -18.43 7.62
CA GLY A 135 -1.46 -17.79 7.85
C GLY A 135 -0.26 -18.75 7.69
N GLU A 136 -0.40 -20.04 8.05
CA GLU A 136 0.65 -21.03 7.77
C GLU A 136 0.77 -21.33 6.28
N GLN A 137 -0.36 -21.43 5.56
CA GLN A 137 -0.37 -21.62 4.11
C GLN A 137 0.33 -20.46 3.40
N GLN A 138 0.06 -19.23 3.82
CA GLN A 138 0.70 -18.03 3.32
C GLN A 138 2.22 -18.07 3.52
N ARG A 139 2.70 -18.43 4.72
CA ARG A 139 4.14 -18.58 5.00
C ARG A 139 4.80 -19.67 4.17
N VAL A 140 4.10 -20.77 3.92
CA VAL A 140 4.58 -21.82 3.00
C VAL A 140 4.66 -21.30 1.56
N ALA A 141 3.67 -20.53 1.10
CA ALA A 141 3.68 -19.93 -0.24
C ALA A 141 4.84 -18.93 -0.41
N LEU A 142 5.11 -18.13 0.63
CA LEU A 142 6.25 -17.22 0.66
C LEU A 142 7.58 -17.99 0.60
N ALA A 143 7.75 -19.02 1.44
CA ALA A 143 8.93 -19.87 1.44
C ALA A 143 9.13 -20.53 0.06
N ARG A 144 8.06 -21.01 -0.60
CA ARG A 144 8.08 -21.56 -1.95
C ARG A 144 8.55 -20.53 -2.98
N ALA A 145 8.08 -19.29 -2.90
CA ALA A 145 8.47 -18.21 -3.80
C ALA A 145 9.94 -17.80 -3.62
N LEU A 146 10.46 -17.84 -2.38
CA LEU A 146 11.84 -17.53 -2.03
C LEU A 146 12.82 -18.68 -2.31
N ALA A 147 12.35 -19.92 -2.34
CA ALA A 147 13.22 -21.09 -2.42
C ALA A 147 14.21 -21.06 -3.59
N PRO A 148 13.81 -20.66 -4.80
CA PRO A 148 14.71 -20.56 -5.92
C PRO A 148 15.68 -19.37 -5.87
N SER A 149 15.73 -18.59 -4.77
CA SER A 149 16.53 -17.36 -4.69
C SER A 149 16.25 -16.42 -5.88
N PRO A 150 15.02 -15.91 -6.00
CA PRO A 150 14.63 -15.08 -7.13
C PRO A 150 15.37 -13.74 -7.13
N ARG A 151 15.60 -13.17 -8.31
CA ARG A 151 16.16 -11.82 -8.47
C ARG A 151 15.16 -10.75 -8.06
N LEU A 152 13.85 -10.99 -8.29
CA LEU A 152 12.74 -10.16 -7.91
C LEU A 152 11.63 -11.06 -7.32
N LEU A 153 11.20 -10.75 -6.11
CA LEU A 153 10.04 -11.36 -5.47
C LEU A 153 8.81 -10.50 -5.72
N MET A 154 7.76 -11.09 -6.26
CA MET A 154 6.49 -10.42 -6.51
C MET A 154 5.42 -10.99 -5.60
N LEU A 155 4.66 -10.11 -4.92
CA LEU A 155 3.66 -10.48 -3.94
C LEU A 155 2.31 -9.84 -4.31
N ASP A 156 1.30 -10.68 -4.54
CA ASP A 156 -0.08 -10.22 -4.80
C ASP A 156 -0.90 -10.38 -3.51
N GLU A 157 -1.20 -9.28 -2.83
CA GLU A 157 -1.92 -9.20 -1.55
C GLU A 157 -1.37 -10.16 -0.47
N PRO A 158 -0.07 -10.03 -0.11
CA PRO A 158 0.62 -11.06 0.70
C PRO A 158 0.05 -11.24 2.11
N LEU A 159 -0.74 -10.31 2.65
CA LEU A 159 -1.30 -10.37 4.00
C LEU A 159 -2.83 -10.21 4.03
N GLY A 160 -3.50 -10.21 2.87
CA GLY A 160 -4.92 -9.85 2.75
C GLY A 160 -5.90 -10.77 3.50
N GLN A 161 -5.55 -12.03 3.74
CA GLN A 161 -6.43 -13.03 4.37
C GLN A 161 -6.18 -13.23 5.88
N LEU A 162 -5.30 -12.42 6.48
CA LEU A 162 -4.93 -12.55 7.89
C LEU A 162 -5.76 -11.64 8.80
N ASP A 163 -5.97 -12.07 10.04
CA ASP A 163 -6.46 -11.20 11.09
C ASP A 163 -5.47 -10.05 11.36
N ARG A 164 -5.97 -8.97 11.96
CA ARG A 164 -5.21 -7.75 12.18
C ARG A 164 -3.93 -7.97 12.98
N THR A 165 -4.00 -8.71 14.08
CA THR A 165 -2.86 -8.90 15.00
C THR A 165 -1.74 -9.69 14.33
N LEU A 166 -2.09 -10.76 13.62
CA LEU A 166 -1.13 -11.57 12.87
C LEU A 166 -0.52 -10.78 11.71
N ARG A 167 -1.33 -9.97 11.01
CA ARG A 167 -0.88 -9.11 9.92
C ARG A 167 0.17 -8.10 10.40
N GLU A 168 -0.12 -7.34 11.47
CA GLU A 168 0.80 -6.34 12.03
C GLU A 168 2.15 -6.97 12.42
N ARG A 169 2.13 -8.15 13.01
CA ARG A 169 3.34 -8.90 13.35
C ARG A 169 4.12 -9.35 12.11
N LEU A 170 3.44 -9.96 11.14
CA LEU A 170 4.08 -10.51 9.95
C LEU A 170 4.67 -9.43 9.03
N VAL A 171 4.06 -8.25 8.94
CA VAL A 171 4.64 -7.11 8.19
C VAL A 171 6.04 -6.78 8.69
N VAL A 172 6.22 -6.68 10.01
CA VAL A 172 7.53 -6.36 10.61
C VAL A 172 8.53 -7.50 10.37
N GLU A 173 8.09 -8.76 10.52
CA GLU A 173 8.92 -9.93 10.25
C GLU A 173 9.36 -9.99 8.77
N LEU A 174 8.44 -9.73 7.83
CA LEU A 174 8.72 -9.73 6.39
C LEU A 174 9.69 -8.60 6.00
N ARG A 175 9.49 -7.39 6.50
CA ARG A 175 10.42 -6.27 6.24
C ARG A 175 11.84 -6.62 6.69
N SER A 176 11.98 -7.14 7.91
CA SER A 176 13.26 -7.61 8.43
C SER A 176 13.87 -8.73 7.57
N LEU A 177 13.03 -9.66 7.11
CA LEU A 177 13.42 -10.77 6.26
C LEU A 177 13.96 -10.28 4.91
N PHE A 178 13.23 -9.42 4.22
CA PHE A 178 13.65 -8.89 2.91
C PHE A 178 14.95 -8.11 3.01
N GLY A 179 15.12 -7.30 4.06
CA GLY A 179 16.37 -6.59 4.34
C GLY A 179 17.55 -7.54 4.55
N ARG A 180 17.38 -8.62 5.34
CA ARG A 180 18.45 -9.62 5.59
C ARG A 180 18.83 -10.40 4.34
N LEU A 181 17.84 -10.73 3.49
CA LEU A 181 18.09 -11.48 2.25
C LEU A 181 18.59 -10.59 1.11
N GLY A 182 18.54 -9.27 1.24
CA GLY A 182 18.81 -8.34 0.17
C GLY A 182 17.92 -8.60 -1.07
N THR A 183 16.66 -9.02 -0.83
CA THR A 183 15.75 -9.37 -1.92
C THR A 183 15.06 -8.12 -2.45
N THR A 184 15.05 -7.94 -3.77
CA THR A 184 14.21 -6.91 -4.41
C THR A 184 12.76 -7.37 -4.39
N VAL A 185 11.82 -6.52 -3.96
CA VAL A 185 10.42 -6.89 -3.79
C VAL A 185 9.51 -5.91 -4.52
N LEU A 186 8.54 -6.43 -5.26
CA LEU A 186 7.41 -5.70 -5.80
C LEU A 186 6.13 -6.30 -5.22
N ALA A 187 5.51 -5.63 -4.27
CA ALA A 187 4.24 -6.05 -3.68
C ALA A 187 3.08 -5.22 -4.22
N VAL A 188 1.91 -5.80 -4.35
CA VAL A 188 0.67 -5.07 -4.58
C VAL A 188 -0.29 -5.36 -3.44
N THR A 189 -0.97 -4.34 -2.96
CA THR A 189 -1.96 -4.47 -1.89
C THR A 189 -3.00 -3.34 -1.99
N HIS A 190 -4.13 -3.52 -1.34
CA HIS A 190 -5.10 -2.47 -1.10
C HIS A 190 -5.05 -1.96 0.35
N ASP A 191 -4.27 -2.60 1.22
CA ASP A 191 -4.09 -2.22 2.63
C ASP A 191 -2.94 -1.22 2.77
N GLN A 192 -3.28 0.00 3.22
CA GLN A 192 -2.31 1.09 3.38
C GLN A 192 -1.34 0.81 4.52
N GLY A 193 -1.82 0.22 5.63
CA GLY A 193 -0.98 -0.12 6.77
C GLY A 193 0.10 -1.12 6.39
N GLU A 194 -0.26 -2.14 5.60
CA GLU A 194 0.68 -3.10 5.04
C GLU A 194 1.74 -2.41 4.17
N ALA A 195 1.30 -1.60 3.19
CA ALA A 195 2.22 -0.92 2.28
C ALA A 195 3.17 0.03 3.01
N PHE A 196 2.64 0.83 3.95
CA PHE A 196 3.45 1.81 4.68
C PHE A 196 4.45 1.17 5.64
N ALA A 197 4.12 0.00 6.21
CA ALA A 197 5.03 -0.70 7.11
C ALA A 197 6.08 -1.54 6.36
N LEU A 198 5.76 -2.04 5.16
CA LEU A 198 6.62 -2.94 4.40
C LEU A 198 7.57 -2.21 3.44
N ALA A 199 7.09 -1.14 2.78
CA ALA A 199 7.78 -0.54 1.64
C ALA A 199 8.87 0.45 2.02
N ASP A 200 9.90 0.51 1.19
CA ASP A 200 10.83 1.64 1.11
C ASP A 200 10.22 2.77 0.26
N ARG A 201 9.45 2.39 -0.76
CA ARG A 201 8.73 3.31 -1.65
C ARG A 201 7.35 2.77 -2.01
N VAL A 202 6.37 3.67 -1.98
CA VAL A 202 4.98 3.41 -2.32
C VAL A 202 4.64 4.04 -3.67
N VAL A 203 3.90 3.32 -4.48
CA VAL A 203 3.36 3.75 -5.78
C VAL A 203 1.84 3.68 -5.70
N VAL A 204 1.16 4.80 -5.86
CA VAL A 204 -0.31 4.85 -5.89
C VAL A 204 -0.79 4.78 -7.33
N MET A 205 -1.68 3.83 -7.63
CA MET A 205 -2.26 3.63 -8.95
C MET A 205 -3.77 3.93 -8.97
N ARG A 206 -4.22 4.59 -10.05
CA ARG A 206 -5.63 4.81 -10.38
C ARG A 206 -5.84 4.59 -11.88
N ASP A 207 -6.86 3.85 -12.26
CA ASP A 207 -7.30 3.67 -13.66
C ASP A 207 -6.18 3.32 -14.64
N GLY A 208 -5.27 2.42 -14.22
CA GLY A 208 -4.15 1.95 -15.02
C GLY A 208 -2.94 2.89 -15.06
N ARG A 209 -2.94 4.00 -14.33
CA ARG A 209 -1.85 4.98 -14.28
C ARG A 209 -1.27 5.12 -12.88
N ILE A 210 -0.01 5.52 -12.79
CA ILE A 210 0.62 5.93 -11.53
C ILE A 210 0.23 7.40 -11.27
N THR A 211 -0.37 7.64 -10.08
CA THR A 211 -0.78 8.98 -9.66
C THR A 211 0.21 9.63 -8.69
N GLN A 212 0.89 8.82 -7.89
CA GLN A 212 1.93 9.32 -6.99
C GLN A 212 2.96 8.22 -6.70
N THR A 213 4.21 8.62 -6.51
CA THR A 213 5.29 7.77 -6.03
C THR A 213 6.09 8.55 -4.98
N GLY A 214 6.48 7.87 -3.90
CA GLY A 214 7.28 8.47 -2.82
C GLY A 214 7.53 7.48 -1.68
N THR A 215 8.27 7.89 -0.67
CA THR A 215 8.36 7.13 0.57
C THR A 215 6.98 7.06 1.26
N PRO A 216 6.72 6.06 2.13
CA PRO A 216 5.48 6.01 2.91
C PRO A 216 5.13 7.34 3.59
N LEU A 217 6.13 7.98 4.19
CA LEU A 217 5.97 9.25 4.89
C LEU A 217 5.61 10.40 3.93
N GLU A 218 6.27 10.50 2.78
CA GLU A 218 5.97 11.53 1.78
C GLU A 218 4.55 11.40 1.22
N VAL A 219 4.14 10.17 0.84
CA VAL A 219 2.80 9.92 0.31
C VAL A 219 1.73 10.24 1.36
N TRP A 220 1.95 9.87 2.63
CA TRP A 220 1.06 10.20 3.73
C TRP A 220 1.01 11.69 4.03
N GLN A 221 2.17 12.35 4.12
CA GLN A 221 2.26 13.77 4.50
C GLN A 221 1.88 14.72 3.36
N ARG A 222 2.10 14.34 2.12
CA ARG A 222 1.90 15.21 0.94
C ARG A 222 1.20 14.44 -0.17
N PRO A 223 -0.09 14.06 0.05
CA PRO A 223 -0.87 13.47 -1.03
C PRO A 223 -0.89 14.44 -2.22
N ALA A 224 -0.61 13.90 -3.42
CA ALA A 224 -0.43 14.73 -4.61
C ALA A 224 -1.74 15.32 -5.14
N SER A 225 -2.88 14.65 -4.89
CA SER A 225 -4.18 15.06 -5.40
C SER A 225 -5.31 14.72 -4.41
N GLU A 226 -6.51 15.23 -4.71
CA GLU A 226 -7.73 14.88 -3.96
C GLU A 226 -7.97 13.37 -3.95
N PHE A 227 -7.75 12.69 -5.09
CA PHE A 227 -7.88 11.25 -5.17
C PHE A 227 -6.96 10.55 -4.17
N VAL A 228 -5.67 10.89 -4.14
CA VAL A 228 -4.72 10.26 -3.22
C VAL A 228 -5.09 10.55 -1.78
N ALA A 229 -5.48 11.78 -1.43
CA ALA A 229 -5.92 12.14 -0.09
C ALA A 229 -7.11 11.31 0.36
N ARG A 230 -8.16 11.20 -0.47
CA ARG A 230 -9.35 10.40 -0.17
C ARG A 230 -9.06 8.90 -0.13
N PHE A 231 -8.21 8.42 -1.04
CA PHE A 231 -7.77 7.03 -1.04
C PHE A 231 -7.03 6.67 0.26
N LEU A 232 -6.30 7.62 0.85
CA LEU A 232 -5.66 7.49 2.16
C LEU A 232 -6.63 7.64 3.36
N GLY A 233 -7.92 7.85 3.09
CA GLY A 233 -8.96 7.94 4.12
C GLY A 233 -9.16 9.35 4.68
N PHE A 234 -8.60 10.39 4.07
CA PHE A 234 -8.84 11.77 4.49
C PHE A 234 -10.15 12.30 3.90
N GLU A 235 -11.13 12.60 4.76
CA GLU A 235 -12.44 13.10 4.35
C GLU A 235 -12.51 14.64 4.26
N ASN A 236 -11.71 15.36 5.04
CA ASN A 236 -11.71 16.82 5.09
C ASN A 236 -11.00 17.44 3.87
N VAL A 237 -11.53 17.20 2.69
CA VAL A 237 -11.01 17.78 1.44
C VAL A 237 -12.09 18.67 0.83
N VAL A 238 -11.78 19.97 0.68
CA VAL A 238 -12.71 21.01 0.21
C VAL A 238 -12.09 21.89 -0.87
N PRO A 239 -12.91 22.54 -1.72
CA PRO A 239 -12.43 23.61 -2.58
C PRO A 239 -11.95 24.78 -1.75
N ALA A 240 -10.91 25.46 -2.23
CA ALA A 240 -10.32 26.61 -1.56
C ALA A 240 -9.73 27.60 -2.55
N THR A 241 -9.67 28.87 -2.18
CA THR A 241 -8.90 29.90 -2.87
C THR A 241 -7.81 30.38 -1.95
N VAL A 242 -6.55 30.11 -2.29
CA VAL A 242 -5.38 30.45 -1.47
C VAL A 242 -4.89 31.86 -1.80
N THR A 243 -4.75 32.70 -0.77
CA THR A 243 -4.21 34.05 -0.87
C THR A 243 -3.23 34.31 0.29
N GLY A 244 -1.96 34.44 0.00
CA GLY A 244 -0.91 34.58 1.02
C GLY A 244 -0.81 33.32 1.88
N THR A 245 -1.05 33.46 3.18
CA THR A 245 -1.02 32.37 4.16
C THR A 245 -2.42 31.92 4.61
N LEU A 246 -3.46 32.30 3.86
CA LEU A 246 -4.85 31.96 4.16
C LEU A 246 -5.52 31.35 2.94
N ALA A 247 -6.39 30.38 3.16
CA ALA A 247 -7.28 29.81 2.17
C ALA A 247 -8.75 30.13 2.54
N ALA A 248 -9.49 30.72 1.60
CA ALA A 248 -10.93 30.86 1.71
C ALA A 248 -11.57 29.51 1.36
N THR A 249 -12.34 28.94 2.29
CA THR A 249 -12.98 27.63 2.19
C THR A 249 -14.46 27.73 2.59
N PRO A 250 -15.27 26.67 2.36
CA PRO A 250 -16.63 26.59 2.90
C PRO A 250 -16.72 26.68 4.43
N TRP A 251 -15.63 26.42 5.14
CA TRP A 251 -15.51 26.56 6.60
C TRP A 251 -15.03 27.95 7.04
N GLY A 252 -14.85 28.89 6.11
CA GLY A 252 -14.24 30.18 6.35
C GLY A 252 -12.74 30.21 6.02
N LYS A 253 -11.99 31.08 6.68
CA LYS A 253 -10.56 31.26 6.44
C LYS A 253 -9.75 30.21 7.21
N VAL A 254 -8.95 29.43 6.49
CA VAL A 254 -8.09 28.38 7.03
C VAL A 254 -6.62 28.79 6.79
N PRO A 255 -5.74 28.78 7.82
CA PRO A 255 -4.32 29.07 7.63
C PRO A 255 -3.66 27.94 6.82
N VAL A 256 -2.82 28.32 5.85
CA VAL A 256 -2.03 27.41 5.05
C VAL A 256 -0.52 27.61 5.30
N PRO A 257 0.31 26.60 5.10
CA PRO A 257 1.77 26.73 5.21
C PRO A 257 2.33 27.85 4.31
N SER A 258 3.38 28.54 4.77
CA SER A 258 4.08 29.53 3.94
C SER A 258 4.65 28.89 2.69
N GLY A 259 4.49 29.58 1.55
CA GLY A 259 4.94 29.06 0.24
C GLY A 259 3.94 28.11 -0.44
N SER A 260 2.71 27.97 0.10
CA SER A 260 1.65 27.22 -0.58
C SER A 260 1.33 27.83 -1.96
N PRO A 261 0.95 26.98 -2.96
CA PRO A 261 0.44 27.45 -4.25
C PRO A 261 -0.72 28.42 -4.08
N GLN A 262 -0.75 29.49 -4.88
CA GLN A 262 -1.78 30.53 -4.82
C GLN A 262 -2.89 30.28 -5.84
N GLY A 263 -4.10 30.77 -5.57
CA GLY A 263 -5.25 30.65 -6.47
C GLY A 263 -6.20 29.53 -6.07
N GLU A 264 -6.98 29.04 -7.03
CA GLU A 264 -7.93 27.94 -6.81
C GLU A 264 -7.18 26.62 -6.58
N ALA A 265 -7.61 25.86 -5.58
CA ALA A 265 -6.98 24.63 -5.17
C ALA A 265 -7.98 23.72 -4.42
N ARG A 266 -7.56 22.50 -4.14
CA ARG A 266 -8.18 21.63 -3.12
C ARG A 266 -7.37 21.72 -1.84
N LEU A 267 -8.06 21.82 -0.71
CA LEU A 267 -7.43 21.88 0.59
C LEU A 267 -7.77 20.64 1.40
N LEU A 268 -6.75 19.94 1.84
CA LEU A 268 -6.87 18.87 2.84
C LEU A 268 -6.61 19.47 4.22
N VAL A 269 -7.53 19.25 5.16
CA VAL A 269 -7.32 19.49 6.60
C VAL A 269 -7.29 18.15 7.31
N ARG A 270 -6.16 17.78 7.89
CA ARG A 270 -6.04 16.50 8.62
C ARG A 270 -6.89 16.55 9.89
N PRO A 271 -7.54 15.44 10.29
CA PRO A 271 -8.33 15.40 11.53
C PRO A 271 -7.52 15.82 12.76
N GLY A 272 -6.26 15.42 12.89
CA GLY A 272 -5.35 15.86 13.96
C GLY A 272 -4.89 17.32 13.88
N GLY A 273 -5.14 18.00 12.76
CA GLY A 273 -4.93 19.45 12.60
C GLY A 273 -6.14 20.30 12.96
N VAL A 274 -7.27 19.66 13.25
CA VAL A 274 -8.51 20.31 13.73
C VAL A 274 -8.47 20.37 15.26
N ARG A 275 -8.29 21.56 15.81
CA ARG A 275 -8.21 21.77 17.27
C ARG A 275 -9.56 22.20 17.81
N LEU A 276 -10.02 21.53 18.86
CA LEU A 276 -11.21 21.97 19.61
C LEU A 276 -10.83 23.16 20.51
N VAL A 277 -11.64 24.17 20.45
CA VAL A 277 -11.55 25.41 21.28
C VAL A 277 -12.94 25.74 21.83
N PRO A 278 -13.05 26.65 22.80
CA PRO A 278 -14.36 27.16 23.21
C PRO A 278 -15.16 27.70 22.01
N ALA A 279 -16.48 27.51 22.00
CA ALA A 279 -17.34 27.84 20.83
C ALA A 279 -17.21 29.30 20.34
N ARG A 280 -16.85 30.23 21.24
CA ARG A 280 -16.63 31.66 20.92
C ARG A 280 -15.29 31.99 20.27
N ASP A 281 -14.29 31.05 20.36
CA ASP A 281 -12.90 31.33 20.02
C ASP A 281 -12.51 30.69 18.66
N GLY A 282 -13.46 30.07 17.92
CA GLY A 282 -13.23 29.41 16.66
C GLY A 282 -14.45 29.32 15.75
N LEU A 283 -14.37 28.50 14.70
CA LEU A 283 -15.53 28.19 13.86
C LEU A 283 -16.55 27.41 14.70
N PRO A 284 -17.76 27.95 14.89
CA PRO A 284 -18.81 27.27 15.68
C PRO A 284 -19.25 25.99 15.00
N CYS A 285 -19.24 24.89 15.75
CA CYS A 285 -19.65 23.56 15.27
C CYS A 285 -20.52 22.86 16.33
N GLU A 286 -21.41 21.99 15.88
CA GLU A 286 -22.12 21.00 16.68
C GLU A 286 -21.44 19.62 16.53
N VAL A 287 -21.27 18.91 17.63
CA VAL A 287 -20.78 17.52 17.59
C VAL A 287 -21.89 16.58 17.10
N VAL A 288 -21.72 16.01 15.92
CA VAL A 288 -22.71 15.10 15.31
C VAL A 288 -22.52 13.67 15.78
N SER A 289 -21.26 13.22 15.85
CA SER A 289 -20.95 11.87 16.32
C SER A 289 -19.56 11.83 16.96
N ARG A 290 -19.42 10.85 17.85
CA ARG A 290 -18.22 10.55 18.61
C ARG A 290 -17.94 9.07 18.51
N THR A 291 -16.73 8.70 18.11
CA THR A 291 -16.33 7.29 17.94
C THR A 291 -14.96 7.06 18.57
N PHE A 292 -14.91 6.21 19.58
CA PHE A 292 -13.64 5.79 20.19
C PHE A 292 -12.85 4.85 19.25
N ARG A 293 -11.59 5.17 18.99
CA ARG A 293 -10.69 4.45 18.09
C ARG A 293 -9.50 3.78 18.81
N GLY A 294 -9.60 3.59 20.12
CA GLY A 294 -8.57 2.97 20.96
C GLY A 294 -7.63 3.99 21.59
N ASN A 295 -6.85 4.71 20.81
CA ASN A 295 -5.88 5.71 21.28
C ASN A 295 -6.36 7.16 21.14
N HIS A 296 -7.43 7.40 20.39
CA HIS A 296 -8.05 8.72 20.21
C HIS A 296 -9.56 8.58 20.03
N VAL A 297 -10.24 9.72 20.03
CA VAL A 297 -11.66 9.83 19.68
C VAL A 297 -11.78 10.58 18.36
N ALA A 298 -12.42 9.95 17.39
CA ALA A 298 -12.81 10.56 16.13
C ALA A 298 -14.16 11.25 16.31
N LEU A 299 -14.24 12.52 15.93
CA LEU A 299 -15.43 13.35 15.97
C LEU A 299 -15.86 13.71 14.57
N ARG A 300 -17.18 13.76 14.35
CA ARG A 300 -17.78 14.43 13.19
C ARG A 300 -18.48 15.67 13.67
N LEU A 301 -18.09 16.80 13.13
CA LEU A 301 -18.55 18.12 13.52
C LEU A 301 -19.36 18.72 12.39
N ARG A 302 -20.48 19.39 12.73
CA ARG A 302 -21.30 20.17 11.80
C ARG A 302 -21.02 21.65 12.00
N PRO A 303 -20.24 22.28 11.08
CA PRO A 303 -20.10 23.74 11.09
C PRO A 303 -21.38 24.41 10.64
N GLY A 304 -21.56 25.69 10.94
CA GLY A 304 -22.71 26.49 10.49
C GLY A 304 -22.79 26.64 8.96
N ALA A 305 -21.67 26.45 8.24
CA ALA A 305 -21.59 26.43 6.80
C ALA A 305 -20.55 25.39 6.34
N GLY A 306 -20.72 24.84 5.13
CA GLY A 306 -19.82 23.85 4.55
C GLY A 306 -20.13 22.40 4.93
N PRO A 307 -19.32 21.44 4.44
CA PRO A 307 -19.49 20.03 4.72
C PRO A 307 -19.10 19.68 6.16
N LEU A 308 -19.49 18.48 6.61
CA LEU A 308 -19.04 17.92 7.88
C LEU A 308 -17.52 17.93 7.95
N LEU A 309 -16.99 18.14 9.15
CA LEU A 309 -15.57 18.21 9.45
C LEU A 309 -15.20 17.07 10.40
N GLU A 310 -14.19 16.31 10.08
CA GLU A 310 -13.64 15.30 10.97
C GLU A 310 -12.52 15.90 11.82
N ALA A 311 -12.52 15.55 13.10
CA ALA A 311 -11.51 15.94 14.07
C ALA A 311 -11.09 14.75 14.92
N GLU A 312 -9.90 14.83 15.50
CA GLU A 312 -9.38 13.88 16.47
C GLU A 312 -9.08 14.61 17.78
N CYS A 313 -9.43 13.99 18.90
CA CYS A 313 -9.10 14.50 20.23
C CYS A 313 -8.75 13.35 21.19
N GLU A 314 -8.17 13.72 22.32
CA GLU A 314 -7.95 12.80 23.43
C GLU A 314 -9.29 12.42 24.10
N LEU A 315 -9.37 11.21 24.66
CA LEU A 315 -10.56 10.73 25.34
C LEU A 315 -11.01 11.65 26.47
N SER A 316 -10.04 12.18 27.24
CA SER A 316 -10.27 13.08 28.37
C SER A 316 -10.86 14.43 28.00
N ALA A 317 -10.66 14.87 26.74
CA ALA A 317 -11.11 16.17 26.21
C ALA A 317 -12.22 16.02 25.18
N SER A 318 -12.84 14.83 25.10
CA SER A 318 -13.83 14.50 24.07
C SER A 318 -15.23 15.00 24.43
N PRO A 319 -15.83 15.93 23.65
CA PRO A 319 -17.20 16.35 23.84
C PRO A 319 -18.20 15.25 23.46
N GLU A 320 -19.46 15.39 23.94
CA GLU A 320 -20.55 14.47 23.61
C GLU A 320 -21.34 14.95 22.38
N PRO A 321 -22.05 14.04 21.67
CA PRO A 321 -22.96 14.44 20.60
C PRO A 321 -24.02 15.45 21.07
N GLY A 322 -24.19 16.53 20.30
CA GLY A 322 -25.06 17.67 20.64
C GLY A 322 -24.32 18.83 21.29
N ASP A 323 -23.09 18.64 21.77
CA ASP A 323 -22.33 19.75 22.35
C ASP A 323 -21.92 20.77 21.26
N ALA A 324 -21.90 22.06 21.69
CA ALA A 324 -21.38 23.15 20.87
C ALA A 324 -19.89 23.37 21.16
N VAL A 325 -19.08 23.30 20.13
CA VAL A 325 -17.64 23.50 20.21
C VAL A 325 -17.16 24.52 19.17
N GLY A 326 -16.01 25.14 19.41
CA GLY A 326 -15.30 25.91 18.40
C GLY A 326 -14.22 25.07 17.75
N VAL A 327 -13.89 25.38 16.50
CA VAL A 327 -12.79 24.74 15.76
C VAL A 327 -11.78 25.79 15.32
N ALA A 328 -10.52 25.48 15.59
CA ALA A 328 -9.37 26.19 15.03
C ALA A 328 -8.53 25.25 14.18
N PHE A 329 -7.94 25.76 13.10
CA PHE A 329 -7.10 24.97 12.18
C PHE A 329 -5.63 25.24 12.43
N ALA A 330 -4.85 24.18 12.64
CA ALA A 330 -3.40 24.26 12.73
C ALA A 330 -2.77 24.21 11.34
N ALA A 331 -1.98 25.23 10.97
CA ALA A 331 -1.35 25.31 9.63
C ALA A 331 -0.53 24.04 9.26
N GLY A 332 0.13 23.40 10.23
CA GLY A 332 0.85 22.15 10.03
C GLY A 332 -0.03 20.93 9.72
N GLY A 333 -1.34 21.02 9.97
CA GLY A 333 -2.32 20.00 9.62
C GLY A 333 -3.00 20.22 8.27
N VAL A 334 -2.61 21.26 7.53
CA VAL A 334 -3.24 21.67 6.28
C VAL A 334 -2.31 21.40 5.11
N VAL A 335 -2.84 20.83 4.03
CA VAL A 335 -2.10 20.56 2.78
C VAL A 335 -2.91 21.13 1.62
N VAL A 336 -2.24 21.95 0.79
CA VAL A 336 -2.79 22.39 -0.51
C VAL A 336 -2.46 21.29 -1.52
N LEU A 337 -3.49 20.68 -2.09
CA LEU A 337 -3.36 19.59 -3.05
C LEU A 337 -3.15 20.14 -4.46
N GLY A 338 -2.40 19.40 -5.29
CA GLY A 338 -2.24 19.68 -6.71
C GLY A 338 -3.54 19.43 -7.50
N GLU A 339 -3.60 19.96 -8.71
CA GLU A 339 -4.62 19.62 -9.70
C GLU A 339 -4.46 18.15 -10.14
N GLU A 340 -5.58 17.48 -10.47
CA GLU A 340 -5.59 16.08 -10.97
C GLU A 340 -5.08 15.97 -12.40
#